data_f2cad5256e5201f04924988dfdb83c7a
#
_entry.id   f2cad5256e5201f04924988dfdb83c7a
#
_cell.length_a   1.000
_cell.length_b   1.000
_cell.length_c   1.000
_cell.angle_alpha   90.00
_cell.angle_beta   90.00
_cell.angle_gamma   90.00
#
_symmetry.space_group_name_H-M   'P 1'
#
loop_
_entity.id
_entity.type
_entity.pdbx_description
1 polymer ?
#
loop_
_entity_poly.entity_id
_entity_poly.type
_entity_poly.pdbx_seq_one_letter_code
_entity_poly.pdbx_strand_id
1 'polypeptide(L)'
;MASYARPVERLITELSKLPSIGPKSAQRIAFHVVRSRPDDARSLAEALREVKERIRPCKRCFNLTEAEECDICTDPRRDPSVICAVEDPYDIGPIERTGEYRGFGRPGAEHSGAVV
;
A
#
# COMPACT_ATOMS: atom_id res chain seq x y z
N MET A 1 14.73 -16.08 25.31
CA MET A 1 13.69 -16.69 26.15
C MET A 1 12.37 -15.96 25.95
N ALA A 2 11.31 -16.70 25.73
CA ALA A 2 9.99 -16.10 25.55
C ALA A 2 9.44 -15.62 26.89
N SER A 3 9.10 -14.32 26.96
CA SER A 3 8.50 -13.72 28.15
C SER A 3 6.99 -13.71 28.12
N TYR A 4 6.41 -13.99 26.96
CA TYR A 4 4.97 -13.94 26.72
C TYR A 4 4.48 -15.25 26.11
N ALA A 5 3.17 -15.43 26.08
CA ALA A 5 2.58 -16.56 25.40
C ALA A 5 2.99 -16.59 23.94
N ARG A 6 3.10 -17.77 23.37
CA ARG A 6 3.60 -17.98 22.02
C ARG A 6 2.91 -17.15 20.94
N PRO A 7 1.58 -17.05 20.92
CA PRO A 7 0.91 -16.19 19.93
C PRO A 7 1.29 -14.72 20.06
N VAL A 8 1.51 -14.23 21.27
CA VAL A 8 1.92 -12.84 21.50
C VAL A 8 3.33 -12.63 21.01
N GLU A 9 4.25 -13.55 21.30
CA GLU A 9 5.62 -13.48 20.81
C GLU A 9 5.67 -13.48 19.29
N ARG A 10 4.85 -14.30 18.65
CA ARG A 10 4.77 -14.36 17.20
C ARG A 10 4.29 -13.03 16.61
N LEU A 11 3.27 -12.43 17.22
CA LEU A 11 2.76 -11.15 16.75
C LEU A 11 3.83 -10.05 16.87
N ILE A 12 4.53 -10.01 17.99
CA ILE A 12 5.62 -9.04 18.20
C ILE A 12 6.70 -9.21 17.12
N THR A 13 7.07 -10.46 16.84
CA THR A 13 8.08 -10.75 15.82
C THR A 13 7.64 -10.27 14.44
N GLU A 14 6.41 -10.55 14.05
CA GLU A 14 5.89 -10.14 12.75
C GLU A 14 5.80 -8.62 12.63
N LEU A 15 5.34 -7.94 13.68
CA LEU A 15 5.27 -6.49 13.69
C LEU A 15 6.66 -5.85 13.62
N SER A 16 7.66 -6.47 14.24
CA SER A 16 9.04 -5.96 14.22
C SER A 16 9.68 -5.99 12.84
N LYS A 17 9.13 -6.76 11.90
CA LYS A 17 9.61 -6.82 10.53
C LYS A 17 9.17 -5.62 9.70
N LEU A 18 8.19 -4.88 10.17
CA LEU A 18 7.66 -3.73 9.45
C LEU A 18 8.59 -2.52 9.56
N PRO A 19 8.68 -1.70 8.50
CA PRO A 19 9.51 -0.50 8.54
C PRO A 19 9.12 0.42 9.69
N SER A 20 10.11 1.02 10.32
CA SER A 20 9.94 1.99 11.41
C SER A 20 9.33 1.42 12.69
N ILE A 21 9.13 0.11 12.78
CA ILE A 21 8.61 -0.52 13.99
C ILE A 21 9.74 -1.28 14.67
N GLY A 22 10.25 -0.73 15.78
CA GLY A 22 11.24 -1.39 16.59
C GLY A 22 10.60 -2.33 17.61
N PRO A 23 11.41 -3.04 18.42
CA PRO A 23 10.91 -4.00 19.39
C PRO A 23 9.91 -3.42 20.40
N LYS A 24 10.17 -2.22 20.90
CA LYS A 24 9.27 -1.58 21.87
C LYS A 24 7.94 -1.20 21.25
N SER A 25 7.97 -0.65 20.04
CA SER A 25 6.75 -0.30 19.32
C SER A 25 5.94 -1.55 18.98
N ALA A 26 6.61 -2.61 18.56
CA ALA A 26 5.97 -3.89 18.26
C ALA A 26 5.24 -4.45 19.48
N GLN A 27 5.88 -4.39 20.67
CA GLN A 27 5.26 -4.84 21.92
C GLN A 27 4.02 -4.02 22.26
N ARG A 28 4.10 -2.70 22.10
CA ARG A 28 2.99 -1.79 22.38
C ARG A 28 1.80 -2.08 21.48
N ILE A 29 2.07 -2.27 20.19
CA ILE A 29 1.02 -2.59 19.21
C ILE A 29 0.42 -3.96 19.52
N ALA A 30 1.25 -4.96 19.81
CA ALA A 30 0.76 -6.30 20.14
C ALA A 30 -0.16 -6.26 21.35
N PHE A 31 0.19 -5.55 22.42
CA PHE A 31 -0.65 -5.41 23.59
C PHE A 31 -1.93 -4.66 23.32
N HIS A 32 -1.87 -3.66 22.42
CA HIS A 32 -3.08 -2.98 21.98
C HIS A 32 -4.04 -3.95 21.30
N VAL A 33 -3.51 -4.79 20.43
CA VAL A 33 -4.32 -5.81 19.73
C VAL A 33 -4.93 -6.79 20.71
N VAL A 34 -4.15 -7.24 21.71
CA VAL A 34 -4.65 -8.17 22.73
C VAL A 34 -5.82 -7.56 23.50
N ARG A 35 -5.77 -6.26 23.78
CA ARG A 35 -6.84 -5.57 24.52
C ARG A 35 -7.99 -5.13 23.64
N SER A 36 -7.81 -5.13 22.33
CA SER A 36 -8.85 -4.70 21.40
C SER A 36 -9.96 -5.74 21.30
N ARG A 37 -11.05 -5.35 20.68
CA ARG A 37 -12.16 -6.27 20.43
C ARG A 37 -11.74 -7.31 19.38
N PRO A 38 -12.22 -8.55 19.51
CA PRO A 38 -11.90 -9.58 18.50
C PRO A 38 -12.25 -9.17 17.08
N ASP A 39 -13.31 -8.40 16.88
CA ASP A 39 -13.71 -7.93 15.56
C ASP A 39 -12.71 -6.96 14.97
N ASP A 40 -12.09 -6.11 15.79
CA ASP A 40 -11.07 -5.17 15.33
C ASP A 40 -9.82 -5.91 14.84
N ALA A 41 -9.40 -6.92 15.58
CA ALA A 41 -8.25 -7.74 15.17
C ALA A 41 -8.54 -8.50 13.87
N ARG A 42 -9.75 -9.04 13.76
CA ARG A 42 -10.20 -9.74 12.57
C ARG A 42 -10.24 -8.83 11.35
N SER A 43 -10.75 -7.64 11.55
CA SER A 43 -10.82 -6.61 10.50
C SER A 43 -9.44 -6.26 9.96
N LEU A 44 -8.47 -6.07 10.85
CA LEU A 44 -7.09 -5.78 10.46
C LEU A 44 -6.48 -6.95 9.68
N ALA A 45 -6.69 -8.17 10.16
CA ALA A 45 -6.17 -9.36 9.50
C ALA A 45 -6.76 -9.52 8.09
N GLU A 46 -8.05 -9.26 7.93
CA GLU A 46 -8.71 -9.33 6.63
C GLU A 46 -8.20 -8.25 5.68
N ALA A 47 -7.99 -7.03 6.18
CA ALA A 47 -7.45 -5.94 5.37
C ALA A 47 -6.05 -6.27 4.85
N LEU A 48 -5.20 -6.85 5.70
CA LEU A 48 -3.86 -7.27 5.30
C LEU A 48 -3.90 -8.34 4.21
N ARG A 49 -4.77 -9.33 4.38
CA ARG A 49 -4.94 -10.41 3.41
C ARG A 49 -5.45 -9.88 2.08
N GLU A 50 -6.46 -9.03 2.13
CA GLU A 50 -7.09 -8.47 0.93
C GLU A 50 -6.11 -7.66 0.08
N VAL A 51 -5.28 -6.84 0.71
CA VAL A 51 -4.25 -6.08 0.01
C VAL A 51 -3.30 -7.00 -0.75
N LYS A 52 -2.89 -8.10 -0.12
CA LYS A 52 -1.95 -9.02 -0.75
C LYS A 52 -2.58 -9.85 -1.87
N GLU A 53 -3.86 -10.16 -1.76
CA GLU A 53 -4.53 -11.02 -2.72
C GLU A 53 -5.11 -10.26 -3.91
N ARG A 54 -5.57 -9.03 -3.69
CA ARG A 54 -6.33 -8.29 -4.70
C ARG A 54 -5.57 -7.15 -5.35
N ILE A 55 -4.61 -6.55 -4.66
CA ILE A 55 -3.93 -5.37 -5.18
C ILE A 55 -2.74 -5.78 -6.03
N ARG A 56 -2.62 -5.14 -7.19
CA ARG A 56 -1.53 -5.31 -8.13
C ARG A 56 -1.18 -3.96 -8.78
N PRO A 57 0.02 -3.83 -9.35
CA PRO A 57 0.35 -2.61 -10.06
C PRO A 57 -0.41 -2.50 -11.37
N CYS A 58 -0.86 -1.30 -11.68
CA CYS A 58 -1.46 -0.99 -12.97
C CYS A 58 -0.45 -1.28 -14.08
N LYS A 59 -0.87 -1.90 -15.17
CA LYS A 59 0.01 -2.23 -16.29
C LYS A 59 0.63 -1.00 -16.94
N ARG A 60 -0.03 0.14 -16.85
CA ARG A 60 0.41 1.36 -17.54
C ARG A 60 1.19 2.30 -16.64
N CYS A 61 0.73 2.56 -15.41
CA CYS A 61 1.37 3.54 -14.54
C CYS A 61 1.92 2.96 -13.23
N PHE A 62 1.68 1.67 -12.95
CA PHE A 62 2.12 0.96 -11.75
C PHE A 62 1.49 1.45 -10.46
N ASN A 63 0.48 2.33 -10.53
CA ASN A 63 -0.33 2.66 -9.39
C ASN A 63 -1.03 1.40 -8.87
N LEU A 64 -1.27 1.33 -7.58
CA LEU A 64 -1.92 0.17 -6.98
C LEU A 64 -3.40 0.11 -7.38
N THR A 65 -3.83 -1.05 -7.86
CA THR A 65 -5.20 -1.22 -8.34
C THR A 65 -5.64 -2.68 -8.23
N GLU A 66 -6.94 -2.92 -8.24
CA GLU A 66 -7.49 -4.27 -8.31
C GLU A 66 -7.56 -4.78 -9.75
N ALA A 67 -7.63 -3.88 -10.71
CA ALA A 67 -7.79 -4.22 -12.12
C ALA A 67 -6.44 -4.29 -12.83
N GLU A 68 -6.46 -4.59 -14.13
CA GLU A 68 -5.24 -4.56 -14.95
C GLU A 68 -4.74 -3.13 -15.13
N GLU A 69 -5.67 -2.19 -15.31
CA GLU A 69 -5.38 -0.76 -15.41
C GLU A 69 -6.19 -0.01 -14.37
N CYS A 70 -5.57 0.99 -13.73
CA CYS A 70 -6.23 1.75 -12.66
C CYS A 70 -7.28 2.71 -13.23
N ASP A 71 -8.09 3.26 -12.34
CA ASP A 71 -9.16 4.18 -12.69
C ASP A 71 -8.64 5.44 -13.37
N ILE A 72 -7.43 5.86 -13.06
CA ILE A 72 -6.81 7.02 -13.70
C ILE A 72 -6.51 6.72 -15.15
N CYS A 73 -5.87 5.58 -15.42
CA CYS A 73 -5.47 5.20 -16.77
C CYS A 73 -6.65 4.90 -17.70
N THR A 74 -7.78 4.52 -17.13
CA THR A 74 -8.99 4.18 -17.89
C THR A 74 -10.01 5.32 -17.93
N ASP A 75 -9.72 6.45 -17.30
CA ASP A 75 -10.64 7.59 -17.26
C ASP A 75 -10.64 8.30 -18.62
N PRO A 76 -11.77 8.26 -19.38
CA PRO A 76 -11.85 8.86 -20.70
C PRO A 76 -11.85 10.41 -20.67
N ARG A 77 -12.03 11.01 -19.50
CA ARG A 77 -12.07 12.45 -19.35
C ARG A 77 -10.67 13.08 -19.28
N ARG A 78 -9.62 12.24 -19.19
CA ARG A 78 -8.25 12.72 -19.06
C ARG A 78 -7.65 13.08 -20.41
N ASP A 79 -6.74 14.03 -20.37
CA ASP A 79 -6.03 14.50 -21.56
C ASP A 79 -4.85 13.57 -21.86
N PRO A 80 -4.93 12.76 -22.94
CA PRO A 80 -3.86 11.82 -23.25
C PRO A 80 -2.58 12.49 -23.78
N SER A 81 -2.64 13.78 -24.12
CA SER A 81 -1.48 14.50 -24.59
C SER A 81 -0.59 15.03 -23.47
N VAL A 82 -1.07 14.93 -22.21
CA VAL A 82 -0.35 15.42 -21.03
C VAL A 82 0.10 14.26 -20.18
N ILE A 83 1.39 14.12 -19.95
CA ILE A 83 1.98 13.06 -19.15
C ILE A 83 2.87 13.68 -18.08
N CYS A 84 2.66 13.28 -16.84
CA CYS A 84 3.49 13.65 -15.71
C CYS A 84 4.41 12.46 -15.38
N ALA A 85 5.71 12.65 -15.57
CA ALA A 85 6.69 11.64 -15.20
C ALA A 85 6.90 11.68 -13.71
N VAL A 86 6.80 10.51 -13.03
CA VAL A 86 7.03 10.38 -11.61
C VAL A 86 8.16 9.38 -11.36
N GLU A 87 8.93 9.63 -10.33
CA GLU A 87 10.02 8.74 -9.96
C GLU A 87 9.47 7.44 -9.36
N ASP A 88 8.44 7.55 -8.56
CA ASP A 88 7.83 6.43 -7.87
C ASP A 88 6.32 6.42 -8.15
N PRO A 89 5.72 5.25 -8.48
CA PRO A 89 4.28 5.15 -8.69
C PRO A 89 3.45 5.66 -7.50
N TYR A 90 4.00 5.61 -6.29
CA TYR A 90 3.31 6.13 -5.10
C TYR A 90 3.12 7.64 -5.13
N ASP A 91 3.84 8.36 -5.98
CA ASP A 91 3.68 9.82 -6.12
C ASP A 91 2.41 10.18 -6.90
N ILE A 92 1.83 9.23 -7.62
CA ILE A 92 0.61 9.45 -8.41
C ILE A 92 -0.56 9.84 -7.52
N GLY A 93 -0.75 9.14 -6.41
CA GLY A 93 -1.85 9.42 -5.49
C GLY A 93 -1.87 10.85 -4.96
N PRO A 94 -0.75 11.36 -4.41
CA PRO A 94 -0.67 12.75 -3.95
C PRO A 94 -0.97 13.77 -5.04
N ILE A 95 -0.49 13.55 -6.26
CA ILE A 95 -0.77 14.44 -7.40
C ILE A 95 -2.27 14.44 -7.71
N GLU A 96 -2.88 13.27 -7.72
CA GLU A 96 -4.33 13.14 -7.94
C GLU A 96 -5.16 13.86 -6.89
N ARG A 97 -4.71 13.83 -5.64
CA ARG A 97 -5.45 14.47 -4.54
C ARG A 97 -5.52 15.98 -4.65
N THR A 98 -4.66 16.59 -5.47
CA THR A 98 -4.76 18.04 -5.71
C THR A 98 -6.01 18.40 -6.51
N GLY A 99 -6.52 17.47 -7.32
CA GLY A 99 -7.67 17.71 -8.17
C GLY A 99 -7.41 18.62 -9.36
N GLU A 100 -6.17 19.07 -9.55
CA GLU A 100 -5.81 20.02 -10.59
C GLU A 100 -5.21 19.38 -11.83
N TYR A 101 -4.68 18.16 -11.71
CA TYR A 101 -4.03 17.47 -12.82
C TYR A 101 -5.03 16.60 -13.59
N ARG A 102 -5.06 16.76 -14.92
CA ARG A 102 -6.00 16.06 -15.82
C ARG A 102 -5.34 15.10 -16.80
N GLY A 103 -4.02 14.96 -16.74
CA GLY A 103 -3.29 14.04 -17.60
C GLY A 103 -3.07 12.68 -16.95
N PHE A 104 -2.02 11.98 -17.39
CA PHE A 104 -1.65 10.67 -16.89
C PHE A 104 -0.31 10.73 -16.16
N GLY A 105 -0.14 9.87 -15.16
CA GLY A 105 1.14 9.68 -14.50
C GLY A 105 1.85 8.46 -15.07
N ARG A 106 3.18 8.51 -15.16
CA ARG A 106 3.98 7.39 -15.62
C ARG A 106 5.27 7.32 -14.81
N PRO A 107 5.66 6.12 -14.36
CA PRO A 107 6.92 5.96 -13.65
C PRO A 107 8.12 6.10 -14.57
N GLY A 108 9.26 6.40 -13.99
CA GLY A 108 10.52 6.42 -14.71
C GLY A 108 10.92 5.03 -15.19
N ALA A 109 11.86 4.98 -16.12
CA ALA A 109 12.29 3.72 -16.77
C ALA A 109 12.84 2.69 -15.79
N GLU A 110 13.45 3.14 -14.70
CA GLU A 110 14.03 2.25 -13.71
C GLU A 110 13.03 1.38 -12.97
N HIS A 111 11.76 1.72 -13.02
CA HIS A 111 10.74 0.97 -12.29
C HIS A 111 10.14 -0.19 -13.08
N SER A 112 10.28 -0.19 -14.41
CA SER A 112 9.71 -1.28 -15.19
C SER A 112 10.00 -1.19 -16.67
N GLY A 113 10.64 -0.13 -17.11
CA GLY A 113 10.78 0.13 -18.52
C GLY A 113 9.53 0.67 -19.19
N ALA A 114 8.48 0.91 -18.45
CA ALA A 114 7.23 1.41 -19.01
C ALA A 114 7.18 2.93 -18.88
N VAL A 115 7.97 3.61 -19.69
CA VAL A 115 7.87 5.05 -19.84
C VAL A 115 7.14 5.31 -21.15
N VAL A 116 6.24 6.18 -21.09
CA VAL A 116 5.49 6.54 -22.28
C VAL A 116 5.87 7.91 -22.75
#